data_a8d3dbe5b200c51d8cd9bc53ce1c150b
#
_entry.id   a8d3dbe5b200c51d8cd9bc53ce1c150b
#
_cell.length_a   1.000
_cell.length_b   1.000
_cell.length_c   1.000
_cell.angle_alpha   90.00
_cell.angle_beta   90.00
_cell.angle_gamma   90.00
#
_symmetry.space_group_name_H-M   'P 1'
#
loop_
_entity.id
_entity.type
_entity.pdbx_description
1 polymer ?
#
loop_
_entity_poly.entity_id
_entity_poly.type
_entity_poly.pdbx_seq_one_letter_code
_entity_poly.pdbx_strand_id
1 'polypeptide(L)'
;MPQHPDSALMLLEQIENKENLSRKDKAHYYLLLTEAQDKTFVKHETDSLITIATDYYEETDDLERKAKAWYYKGLINQNLNHPLKAQECFLNALQNEEQIEDHALLGRINNGIGMLYTQQDVYERALLYQQKAVMHFKAISDSIGQVYALRDLGRIY
;
A
#
# COMPACT_ATOMS: atom_id res chain seq x y z
N MET A 1 -4.87 -12.11 -4.50
CA MET A 1 -5.78 -11.35 -5.35
C MET A 1 -6.03 -12.09 -6.65
N PRO A 2 -7.28 -12.06 -7.18
CA PRO A 2 -7.57 -12.70 -8.44
C PRO A 2 -6.69 -12.15 -9.58
N GLN A 3 -6.35 -13.01 -10.53
CA GLN A 3 -5.52 -12.63 -11.70
C GLN A 3 -6.19 -11.60 -12.62
N HIS A 4 -7.48 -11.31 -12.39
CA HIS A 4 -8.29 -10.38 -13.15
C HIS A 4 -8.89 -9.30 -12.26
N PRO A 5 -8.16 -8.19 -12.00
CA PRO A 5 -8.62 -7.12 -11.13
C PRO A 5 -9.91 -6.44 -11.58
N ASP A 6 -10.14 -6.34 -12.91
CA ASP A 6 -11.40 -5.80 -13.47
C ASP A 6 -12.60 -6.65 -13.06
N SER A 7 -12.48 -7.99 -13.15
CA SER A 7 -13.55 -8.90 -12.74
C SER A 7 -13.81 -8.82 -11.22
N ALA A 8 -12.76 -8.67 -10.42
CA ALA A 8 -12.88 -8.49 -8.98
C ALA A 8 -13.61 -7.17 -8.65
N LEU A 9 -13.25 -6.09 -9.33
CA LEU A 9 -13.91 -4.79 -9.15
C LEU A 9 -15.40 -4.87 -9.49
N MET A 10 -15.74 -5.46 -10.63
CA MET A 10 -17.15 -5.65 -11.03
C MET A 10 -17.95 -6.45 -9.99
N LEU A 11 -17.40 -7.54 -9.46
CA LEU A 11 -18.07 -8.36 -8.43
C LEU A 11 -18.24 -7.59 -7.12
N LEU A 12 -17.24 -6.84 -6.70
CA LEU A 12 -17.32 -6.02 -5.48
C LEU A 12 -18.35 -4.90 -5.60
N GLU A 13 -18.45 -4.27 -6.76
CA GLU A 13 -19.44 -3.21 -7.01
C GLU A 13 -20.88 -3.72 -7.02
N GLN A 14 -21.10 -5.00 -7.36
CA GLN A 14 -22.42 -5.64 -7.36
C GLN A 14 -22.94 -5.99 -5.96
N ILE A 15 -22.09 -5.93 -4.92
CA ILE A 15 -22.54 -6.20 -3.56
C ILE A 15 -23.55 -5.15 -3.11
N GLU A 16 -24.76 -5.62 -2.86
CA GLU A 16 -25.85 -4.78 -2.34
C GLU A 16 -25.81 -4.70 -0.80
N ASN A 17 -26.52 -3.73 -0.23
CA ASN A 17 -26.67 -3.55 1.23
C ASN A 17 -25.35 -3.43 2.01
N LYS A 18 -24.35 -2.78 1.44
CA LYS A 18 -23.02 -2.56 2.05
C LYS A 18 -23.10 -1.95 3.44
N GLU A 19 -24.15 -1.14 3.68
CA GLU A 19 -24.40 -0.48 4.97
C GLU A 19 -24.71 -1.49 6.09
N ASN A 20 -25.27 -2.65 5.75
CA ASN A 20 -25.65 -3.70 6.70
C ASN A 20 -24.51 -4.69 7.01
N LEU A 21 -23.36 -4.57 6.36
CA LEU A 21 -22.19 -5.41 6.64
C LEU A 21 -21.72 -5.21 8.08
N SER A 22 -21.21 -6.27 8.69
CA SER A 22 -20.52 -6.17 9.97
C SER A 22 -19.30 -5.24 9.87
N ARG A 23 -18.81 -4.72 10.99
CA ARG A 23 -17.59 -3.89 11.02
C ARG A 23 -16.40 -4.59 10.35
N LYS A 24 -16.24 -5.89 10.63
CA LYS A 24 -15.21 -6.73 10.00
C LYS A 24 -15.39 -6.85 8.50
N ASP A 25 -16.61 -7.15 8.05
CA ASP A 25 -16.88 -7.36 6.63
C ASP A 25 -16.77 -6.05 5.84
N LYS A 26 -17.18 -4.92 6.43
CA LYS A 26 -16.94 -3.58 5.85
C LYS A 26 -15.46 -3.31 5.66
N ALA A 27 -14.65 -3.54 6.67
CA ALA A 27 -13.20 -3.33 6.59
C ALA A 27 -12.57 -4.19 5.51
N HIS A 28 -12.94 -5.46 5.47
CA HIS A 28 -12.45 -6.39 4.43
C HIS A 28 -12.92 -5.98 3.03
N TYR A 29 -14.18 -5.64 2.90
CA TYR A 29 -14.77 -5.17 1.65
C TYR A 29 -14.05 -3.93 1.09
N TYR A 30 -13.87 -2.89 1.92
CA TYR A 30 -13.23 -1.65 1.46
C TYR A 30 -11.73 -1.83 1.21
N LEU A 31 -11.05 -2.74 1.90
CA LEU A 31 -9.68 -3.09 1.58
C LEU A 31 -9.58 -3.74 0.20
N LEU A 32 -10.41 -4.74 -0.09
CA LEU A 32 -10.45 -5.42 -1.39
C LEU A 32 -10.87 -4.47 -2.52
N LEU A 33 -11.87 -3.63 -2.27
CA LEU A 33 -12.33 -2.64 -3.25
C LEU A 33 -11.22 -1.65 -3.60
N THR A 34 -10.54 -1.12 -2.60
CA THR A 34 -9.43 -0.18 -2.82
C THR A 34 -8.28 -0.84 -3.58
N GLU A 35 -7.94 -2.08 -3.24
CA GLU A 35 -6.93 -2.84 -3.96
C GLU A 35 -7.32 -3.06 -5.43
N ALA A 36 -8.57 -3.42 -5.70
CA ALA A 36 -9.06 -3.62 -7.06
C ALA A 36 -9.08 -2.31 -7.86
N GLN A 37 -9.51 -1.21 -7.23
CA GLN A 37 -9.52 0.12 -7.82
C GLN A 37 -8.10 0.61 -8.16
N ASP A 38 -7.13 0.39 -7.28
CA ASP A 38 -5.73 0.75 -7.54
C ASP A 38 -5.18 0.00 -8.76
N LYS A 39 -5.43 -1.31 -8.85
CA LYS A 39 -4.99 -2.15 -9.96
C LYS A 39 -5.69 -1.88 -11.29
N THR A 40 -6.85 -1.24 -11.27
CA THR A 40 -7.61 -0.81 -12.46
C THR A 40 -7.48 0.69 -12.72
N PHE A 41 -6.58 1.36 -12.03
CA PHE A 41 -6.27 2.79 -12.19
C PHE A 41 -7.47 3.72 -11.94
N VAL A 42 -8.40 3.31 -11.09
CA VAL A 42 -9.50 4.17 -10.63
C VAL A 42 -8.93 5.26 -9.73
N LYS A 43 -9.26 6.51 -10.03
CA LYS A 43 -8.86 7.66 -9.22
C LYS A 43 -9.72 7.77 -7.97
N HIS A 44 -9.07 8.02 -6.84
CA HIS A 44 -9.75 8.34 -5.58
C HIS A 44 -9.79 9.86 -5.36
N GLU A 45 -10.91 10.36 -4.86
CA GLU A 45 -11.06 11.76 -4.45
C GLU A 45 -10.85 11.96 -2.95
N THR A 46 -10.88 10.87 -2.18
CA THR A 46 -10.75 10.86 -0.71
C THR A 46 -10.24 9.50 -0.24
N ASP A 47 -9.67 9.47 0.97
CA ASP A 47 -9.25 8.25 1.65
C ASP A 47 -10.28 7.69 2.64
N SER A 48 -11.53 8.17 2.59
CA SER A 48 -12.57 7.84 3.58
C SER A 48 -12.88 6.35 3.65
N LEU A 49 -12.97 5.66 2.50
CA LEU A 49 -13.34 4.25 2.45
C LEU A 49 -12.22 3.35 3.01
N ILE A 50 -10.98 3.59 2.63
CA ILE A 50 -9.85 2.81 3.16
C ILE A 50 -9.59 3.11 4.63
N THR A 51 -10.00 4.28 5.13
CA THR A 51 -9.93 4.62 6.55
C THR A 51 -10.77 3.67 7.40
N ILE A 52 -11.91 3.20 6.91
CA ILE A 52 -12.71 2.18 7.60
C ILE A 52 -11.91 0.89 7.81
N ALA A 53 -11.11 0.50 6.83
CA ALA A 53 -10.23 -0.66 6.94
C ALA A 53 -9.06 -0.41 7.91
N THR A 54 -8.37 0.73 7.82
CA THR A 54 -7.27 1.05 8.74
C THR A 54 -7.75 1.08 10.18
N ASP A 55 -8.88 1.72 10.47
CA ASP A 55 -9.43 1.84 11.82
C ASP A 55 -9.81 0.47 12.42
N TYR A 56 -10.33 -0.43 11.59
CA TYR A 56 -10.65 -1.79 12.03
C TYR A 56 -9.39 -2.62 12.29
N TYR A 57 -8.44 -2.65 11.33
CA TYR A 57 -7.27 -3.51 11.45
C TYR A 57 -6.27 -3.02 12.50
N GLU A 58 -6.30 -1.74 12.90
CA GLU A 58 -5.53 -1.23 14.04
C GLU A 58 -5.87 -1.95 15.36
N GLU A 59 -7.10 -2.40 15.51
CA GLU A 59 -7.60 -3.09 16.71
C GLU A 59 -7.43 -4.62 16.64
N THR A 60 -6.76 -5.14 15.59
CA THR A 60 -6.62 -6.58 15.36
C THR A 60 -5.16 -7.02 15.30
N ASP A 61 -4.94 -8.33 15.42
CA ASP A 61 -3.64 -8.97 15.24
C ASP A 61 -3.37 -9.39 13.78
N ASP A 62 -4.23 -8.99 12.84
CA ASP A 62 -4.05 -9.26 11.41
C ASP A 62 -3.06 -8.24 10.79
N LEU A 63 -1.79 -8.47 11.05
CA LEU A 63 -0.71 -7.55 10.69
C LEU A 63 -0.56 -7.36 9.19
N GLU A 64 -0.83 -8.39 8.38
CA GLU A 64 -0.73 -8.28 6.92
C GLU A 64 -1.83 -7.41 6.34
N ARG A 65 -3.09 -7.60 6.75
CA ARG A 65 -4.18 -6.72 6.30
C ARG A 65 -4.06 -5.31 6.85
N LYS A 66 -3.57 -5.16 8.08
CA LYS A 66 -3.24 -3.86 8.66
C LYS A 66 -2.21 -3.11 7.80
N ALA A 67 -1.08 -3.75 7.49
CA ALA A 67 -0.05 -3.17 6.64
C ALA A 67 -0.58 -2.83 5.24
N LYS A 68 -1.36 -3.73 4.65
CA LYS A 68 -1.98 -3.52 3.34
C LYS A 68 -2.96 -2.33 3.34
N ALA A 69 -3.79 -2.20 4.36
CA ALA A 69 -4.72 -1.08 4.50
C ALA A 69 -3.99 0.27 4.61
N TRP A 70 -2.95 0.34 5.44
CA TRP A 70 -2.12 1.54 5.55
C TRP A 70 -1.36 1.85 4.26
N TYR A 71 -0.87 0.84 3.55
CA TYR A 71 -0.22 1.00 2.25
C TYR A 71 -1.15 1.66 1.23
N TYR A 72 -2.38 1.15 1.06
CA TYR A 72 -3.33 1.74 0.12
C TYR A 72 -3.78 3.14 0.53
N LYS A 73 -3.94 3.40 1.83
CA LYS A 73 -4.21 4.75 2.34
C LYS A 73 -3.06 5.71 2.00
N GLY A 74 -1.83 5.23 2.11
CA GLY A 74 -0.63 5.97 1.69
C GLY A 74 -0.63 6.29 0.19
N LEU A 75 -0.93 5.31 -0.67
CA LEU A 75 -1.02 5.52 -2.12
C LEU A 75 -2.10 6.54 -2.49
N ILE A 76 -3.28 6.45 -1.88
CA ILE A 76 -4.36 7.41 -2.12
C ILE A 76 -3.90 8.83 -1.75
N ASN A 77 -3.30 9.00 -0.57
CA ASN A 77 -2.81 10.31 -0.14
C ASN A 77 -1.66 10.83 -1.01
N GLN A 78 -0.80 9.96 -1.51
CA GLN A 78 0.24 10.33 -2.48
C GLN A 78 -0.39 10.84 -3.79
N ASN A 79 -1.40 10.15 -4.31
CA ASN A 79 -2.13 10.55 -5.52
C ASN A 79 -2.94 11.85 -5.33
N LEU A 80 -3.41 12.11 -4.12
CA LEU A 80 -4.07 13.35 -3.74
C LEU A 80 -3.10 14.51 -3.45
N ASN A 81 -1.80 14.30 -3.68
CA ASN A 81 -0.74 15.27 -3.42
C ASN A 81 -0.63 15.70 -1.94
N HIS A 82 -0.81 14.74 -1.03
CA HIS A 82 -0.61 14.89 0.41
C HIS A 82 0.63 14.09 0.87
N PRO A 83 1.86 14.51 0.51
CA PRO A 83 3.06 13.68 0.69
C PRO A 83 3.39 13.36 2.15
N LEU A 84 3.17 14.28 3.08
CA LEU A 84 3.43 14.03 4.51
C LEU A 84 2.46 12.99 5.09
N LYS A 85 1.18 13.07 4.71
CA LYS A 85 0.18 12.07 5.13
C LYS A 85 0.44 10.71 4.49
N ALA A 86 0.86 10.69 3.23
CA ALA A 86 1.27 9.46 2.56
C ALA A 86 2.46 8.80 3.28
N GLN A 87 3.46 9.58 3.64
CA GLN A 87 4.64 9.10 4.37
C GLN A 87 4.26 8.53 5.74
N GLU A 88 3.41 9.21 6.49
CA GLU A 88 2.89 8.71 7.77
C GLU A 88 2.18 7.37 7.59
N CYS A 89 1.31 7.24 6.58
CA CYS A 89 0.61 6.00 6.28
C CYS A 89 1.58 4.84 5.94
N PHE A 90 2.59 5.09 5.12
CA PHE A 90 3.58 4.08 4.77
C PHE A 90 4.44 3.67 5.99
N LEU A 91 4.79 4.60 6.86
CA LEU A 91 5.50 4.29 8.11
C LEU A 91 4.63 3.46 9.06
N ASN A 92 3.33 3.75 9.16
CA ASN A 92 2.38 2.94 9.91
C ASN A 92 2.27 1.51 9.34
N ALA A 93 2.33 1.36 8.01
CA ALA A 93 2.34 0.05 7.36
C ALA A 93 3.57 -0.81 7.75
N LEU A 94 4.69 -0.20 8.14
CA LEU A 94 5.93 -0.90 8.52
C LEU A 94 6.05 -1.17 10.04
N GLN A 95 5.10 -0.78 10.88
CA GLN A 95 5.22 -0.92 12.33
C GLN A 95 5.58 -2.33 12.81
N ASN A 96 5.19 -3.36 12.06
CA ASN A 96 5.44 -4.76 12.38
C ASN A 96 6.12 -5.48 11.19
N GLU A 97 7.01 -4.79 10.47
CA GLU A 97 7.59 -5.32 9.22
C GLU A 97 8.24 -6.70 9.38
N GLU A 98 8.85 -6.98 10.54
CA GLU A 98 9.51 -8.25 10.83
C GLU A 98 8.56 -9.45 10.91
N GLN A 99 7.28 -9.21 11.14
CA GLN A 99 6.23 -10.22 11.25
C GLN A 99 5.39 -10.36 9.98
N ILE A 100 5.70 -9.58 8.94
CA ILE A 100 4.99 -9.58 7.66
C ILE A 100 5.77 -10.45 6.67
N GLU A 101 5.11 -11.47 6.13
CA GLU A 101 5.71 -12.39 5.15
C GLU A 101 5.56 -11.91 3.69
N ASP A 102 4.64 -10.98 3.43
CA ASP A 102 4.41 -10.43 2.09
C ASP A 102 5.55 -9.48 1.66
N HIS A 103 6.63 -10.06 1.15
CA HIS A 103 7.78 -9.31 0.64
C HIS A 103 7.42 -8.38 -0.54
N ALA A 104 6.41 -8.73 -1.34
CA ALA A 104 5.95 -7.84 -2.41
C ALA A 104 5.34 -6.56 -1.85
N LEU A 105 4.55 -6.68 -0.79
CA LEU A 105 3.99 -5.53 -0.07
C LEU A 105 5.09 -4.70 0.59
N LEU A 106 5.99 -5.34 1.34
CA LEU A 106 7.12 -4.66 2.01
C LEU A 106 8.02 -3.93 1.02
N GLY A 107 8.30 -4.54 -0.13
CA GLY A 107 9.07 -3.91 -1.20
C GLY A 107 8.41 -2.62 -1.72
N ARG A 108 7.10 -2.68 -1.98
CA ARG A 108 6.33 -1.51 -2.45
C ARG A 108 6.25 -0.40 -1.42
N ILE A 109 6.03 -0.72 -0.14
CA ILE A 109 5.99 0.26 0.95
C ILE A 109 7.34 0.97 1.06
N ASN A 110 8.44 0.21 1.13
CA ASN A 110 9.78 0.78 1.23
C ASN A 110 10.13 1.65 0.01
N ASN A 111 9.75 1.22 -1.20
CA ASN A 111 9.92 2.03 -2.40
C ASN A 111 9.13 3.35 -2.33
N GLY A 112 7.89 3.31 -1.87
CA GLY A 112 7.06 4.51 -1.69
C GLY A 112 7.68 5.51 -0.71
N ILE A 113 8.18 5.05 0.44
CA ILE A 113 8.86 5.89 1.43
C ILE A 113 10.15 6.48 0.83
N GLY A 114 10.95 5.67 0.15
CA GLY A 114 12.18 6.10 -0.48
C GLY A 114 11.95 7.21 -1.51
N MET A 115 10.90 7.08 -2.34
CA MET A 115 10.51 8.11 -3.30
C MET A 115 10.09 9.41 -2.62
N LEU A 116 9.33 9.35 -1.53
CA LEU A 116 8.91 10.54 -0.78
C LEU A 116 10.11 11.25 -0.14
N TYR A 117 11.07 10.52 0.41
CA TYR A 117 12.30 11.12 0.94
C TYR A 117 13.18 11.72 -0.17
N THR A 118 13.22 11.11 -1.37
CA THR A 118 13.90 11.70 -2.52
C THR A 118 13.28 13.04 -2.92
N GLN A 119 11.96 13.14 -2.92
CA GLN A 119 11.23 14.39 -3.21
C GLN A 119 11.45 15.48 -2.15
N GLN A 120 11.82 15.09 -0.94
CA GLN A 120 12.13 15.99 0.18
C GLN A 120 13.63 16.29 0.29
N ASP A 121 14.46 15.84 -0.66
CA ASP A 121 15.92 15.96 -0.65
C ASP A 121 16.62 15.32 0.56
N VAL A 122 15.97 14.34 1.22
CA VAL A 122 16.52 13.58 2.34
C VAL A 122 17.16 12.28 1.85
N TYR A 123 18.25 12.41 1.13
CA TYR A 123 18.86 11.33 0.36
C TYR A 123 19.37 10.14 1.18
N GLU A 124 19.89 10.36 2.38
CA GLU A 124 20.36 9.27 3.25
C GLU A 124 19.21 8.32 3.63
N ARG A 125 18.05 8.87 3.97
CA ARG A 125 16.86 8.06 4.27
C ARG A 125 16.28 7.43 2.99
N ALA A 126 16.22 8.18 1.92
CA ALA A 126 15.78 7.65 0.62
C ALA A 126 16.61 6.43 0.23
N LEU A 127 17.93 6.50 0.34
CA LEU A 127 18.85 5.39 0.05
C LEU A 127 18.54 4.15 0.89
N LEU A 128 18.36 4.33 2.20
CA LEU A 128 18.05 3.23 3.11
C LEU A 128 16.78 2.48 2.70
N TYR A 129 15.70 3.20 2.44
CA TYR A 129 14.42 2.59 2.07
C TYR A 129 14.44 1.97 0.66
N GLN A 130 15.15 2.58 -0.30
CA GLN A 130 15.31 1.99 -1.63
C GLN A 130 16.13 0.69 -1.59
N GLN A 131 17.17 0.61 -0.76
CA GLN A 131 17.93 -0.62 -0.57
C GLN A 131 17.07 -1.73 0.06
N LYS A 132 16.24 -1.40 1.05
CA LYS A 132 15.25 -2.34 1.62
C LYS A 132 14.26 -2.84 0.56
N ALA A 133 13.75 -1.95 -0.29
CA ALA A 133 12.86 -2.32 -1.39
C ALA A 133 13.51 -3.33 -2.34
N VAL A 134 14.75 -3.07 -2.78
CA VAL A 134 15.51 -4.01 -3.62
C VAL A 134 15.66 -5.36 -2.94
N MET A 135 15.98 -5.39 -1.65
CA MET A 135 16.14 -6.63 -0.88
C MET A 135 14.85 -7.45 -0.88
N HIS A 136 13.70 -6.82 -0.62
CA HIS A 136 12.41 -7.51 -0.61
C HIS A 136 12.01 -8.05 -1.98
N PHE A 137 12.19 -7.27 -3.06
CA PHE A 137 11.90 -7.73 -4.42
C PHE A 137 12.84 -8.85 -4.88
N LYS A 138 14.10 -8.85 -4.44
CA LYS A 138 15.02 -9.98 -4.65
C LYS A 138 14.54 -11.25 -3.96
N ALA A 139 14.03 -11.15 -2.74
CA ALA A 139 13.55 -12.31 -1.97
C ALA A 139 12.44 -13.09 -2.67
N ILE A 140 11.64 -12.43 -3.51
CA ILE A 140 10.55 -13.06 -4.28
C ILE A 140 10.87 -13.19 -5.78
N SER A 141 12.10 -12.93 -6.21
CA SER A 141 12.52 -12.93 -7.61
C SER A 141 11.69 -12.00 -8.52
N ASP A 142 11.17 -10.90 -7.97
CA ASP A 142 10.43 -9.90 -8.72
C ASP A 142 11.40 -8.99 -9.50
N SER A 143 11.69 -9.36 -10.74
CA SER A 143 12.60 -8.61 -11.62
C SER A 143 12.08 -7.22 -11.95
N ILE A 144 10.76 -7.04 -12.11
CA ILE A 144 10.15 -5.76 -12.42
C ILE A 144 10.26 -4.81 -11.22
N GLY A 145 9.89 -5.29 -10.02
CA GLY A 145 10.04 -4.53 -8.78
C GLY A 145 11.48 -4.13 -8.51
N GLN A 146 12.45 -5.04 -8.76
CA GLN A 146 13.88 -4.72 -8.65
C GLN A 146 14.31 -3.60 -9.61
N VAL A 147 13.88 -3.65 -10.86
CA VAL A 147 14.21 -2.60 -11.87
C VAL A 147 13.68 -1.23 -11.41
N TYR A 148 12.45 -1.15 -10.93
CA TYR A 148 11.90 0.11 -10.45
C TYR A 148 12.67 0.64 -9.22
N ALA A 149 12.94 -0.22 -8.24
CA ALA A 149 13.68 0.17 -7.04
C ALA A 149 15.13 0.58 -7.36
N LEU A 150 15.81 -0.12 -8.27
CA LEU A 150 17.15 0.23 -8.72
C LEU A 150 17.19 1.54 -9.53
N ARG A 151 16.19 1.79 -10.37
CA ARG A 151 16.03 3.07 -11.07
C ARG A 151 15.90 4.23 -10.08
N ASP A 152 15.04 4.07 -9.08
CA ASP A 152 14.81 5.11 -8.09
C ASP A 152 16.01 5.28 -7.17
N LEU A 153 16.74 4.21 -6.87
CA LEU A 153 18.05 4.26 -6.21
C LEU A 153 19.07 5.06 -7.03
N GLY A 154 19.11 4.85 -8.34
CA GLY A 154 20.01 5.58 -9.25
C GLY A 154 19.74 7.09 -9.33
N ARG A 155 18.52 7.54 -9.02
CA ARG A 155 18.16 8.97 -8.96
C ARG A 155 18.70 9.69 -7.72
N ILE A 156 19.12 8.93 -6.70
CA ILE A 156 19.69 9.47 -5.46
C ILE A 156 21.17 9.78 -5.63
N TYR A 157 21.82 9.07 -6.54
CA TYR A 157 23.23 9.29 -6.87
C TYR A 157 23.38 10.29 -8.02
#